data_314512cc4ff27ad4783f63ee762d920b
#
_entry.id   314512cc4ff27ad4783f63ee762d920b
#
_cell.length_a   1.000
_cell.length_b   1.000
_cell.length_c   1.000
_cell.angle_alpha   90.00
_cell.angle_beta   90.00
_cell.angle_gamma   90.00
#
_symmetry.space_group_name_H-M   'P 1'
#
loop_
_entity.id
_entity.type
_entity.pdbx_description
1 polymer ?
#
loop_
_entity_poly.entity_id
_entity_poly.type
_entity_poly.pdbx_seq_one_letter_code
_entity_poly.pdbx_strand_id
1 'polypeptide(L)'
;MLKLIFMMLFISPICFMNGLFWMVQNLLFIVTFVFIILNYCTNYFVNISYFLGFDVISYGLILLSFWICTLMISASESVYKYNNYKNLFLFNVLILLIFLVLTFSSMNLFMFYLFFESSLIPTLFLILGWGYQPERLQAGVYLLFYTLLVSLPMLVGIFYLYNNLNTMNFYLLSNYMFNYDLLYLSLILAFLVKMPMFLVHLWLPKAHVEAPVSGSMILAGIMLKLGGYGLLRVFSFLQLSGIKYNYVWVSISLVGGVLISLVCLRQTDLKALIAYSSVAHMGIVLGGLMTLTYWGLCGSYTLMIAHGLCSSGLFCLANITYERLGSRSLLINKGLLNFMPSMTLWWFLLSACNMAAPPSLNLLGEISLLNSIVSWSWVTMISLSLLSFFSAAYTLYLYAYSQHGKIFSGVYSFSGGKIREFFLLFLHWFPLNLLILKSDICLFWL
;
A
#
# COMPACT_ATOMS: atom_id res chain seq x y z
N MET A 1 -7.22 13.73 17.82
CA MET A 1 -7.29 12.33 17.36
C MET A 1 -8.41 11.52 18.00
N LEU A 2 -8.62 11.57 19.31
CA LEU A 2 -9.68 10.81 20.02
C LEU A 2 -11.08 11.03 19.42
N LYS A 3 -11.43 12.27 19.05
CA LYS A 3 -12.74 12.56 18.42
C LYS A 3 -12.99 11.71 17.17
N LEU A 4 -11.98 11.55 16.30
CA LEU A 4 -12.10 10.76 15.08
C LEU A 4 -12.26 9.25 15.38
N ILE A 5 -11.51 8.75 16.38
CA ILE A 5 -11.64 7.35 16.81
C ILE A 5 -13.04 7.10 17.36
N PHE A 6 -13.57 7.99 18.20
CA PHE A 6 -14.95 7.88 18.69
C PHE A 6 -15.96 7.95 17.55
N MET A 7 -15.80 8.83 16.56
CA MET A 7 -16.68 8.85 15.38
C MET A 7 -16.69 7.50 14.66
N MET A 8 -15.53 6.87 14.48
CA MET A 8 -15.43 5.54 13.87
C MET A 8 -16.09 4.46 14.75
N LEU A 9 -15.89 4.50 16.07
CA LEU A 9 -16.53 3.58 17.00
C LEU A 9 -18.05 3.71 16.98
N PHE A 10 -18.61 4.91 16.85
CA PHE A 10 -20.06 5.13 16.71
C PHE A 10 -20.64 4.61 15.39
N ILE A 11 -19.83 4.39 14.36
CA ILE A 11 -20.27 3.73 13.13
C ILE A 11 -20.39 2.21 13.31
N SER A 12 -19.69 1.60 14.29
CA SER A 12 -19.67 0.14 14.46
C SER A 12 -21.06 -0.50 14.69
N PRO A 13 -22.00 0.06 15.47
CA PRO A 13 -23.33 -0.53 15.60
C PRO A 13 -24.13 -0.49 14.29
N ILE A 14 -23.93 0.53 13.45
CA ILE A 14 -24.60 0.67 12.16
C ILE A 14 -24.22 -0.47 11.20
N CYS A 15 -23.02 -1.03 11.32
CA CYS A 15 -22.58 -2.16 10.49
C CYS A 15 -23.43 -3.42 10.69
N PHE A 16 -24.06 -3.60 11.86
CA PHE A 16 -24.90 -4.76 12.17
C PHE A 16 -26.36 -4.58 11.77
N MET A 17 -26.78 -3.35 11.41
CA MET A 17 -28.15 -3.08 10.98
C MET A 17 -28.37 -3.52 9.53
N ASN A 18 -29.47 -4.23 9.30
CA ASN A 18 -29.80 -4.72 7.97
C ASN A 18 -30.17 -3.57 7.01
N GLY A 19 -29.63 -3.61 5.79
CA GLY A 19 -29.95 -2.64 4.73
C GLY A 19 -29.08 -1.39 4.70
N LEU A 20 -28.24 -1.12 5.70
CA LEU A 20 -27.43 0.09 5.80
C LEU A 20 -26.00 -0.01 5.22
N PHE A 21 -25.74 -1.00 4.36
CA PHE A 21 -24.41 -1.24 3.75
C PHE A 21 -23.82 0.03 3.10
N TRP A 22 -24.59 0.68 2.24
CA TRP A 22 -24.14 1.90 1.55
C TRP A 22 -24.12 3.13 2.46
N MET A 23 -24.90 3.13 3.53
CA MET A 23 -24.88 4.21 4.51
C MET A 23 -23.55 4.25 5.28
N VAL A 24 -22.99 3.08 5.63
CA VAL A 24 -21.65 3.00 6.24
C VAL A 24 -20.59 3.61 5.33
N GLN A 25 -20.63 3.35 4.03
CA GLN A 25 -19.73 3.95 3.06
C GLN A 25 -19.85 5.49 3.06
N ASN A 26 -21.06 6.02 2.99
CA ASN A 26 -21.29 7.46 2.97
C ASN A 26 -20.81 8.13 4.26
N LEU A 27 -21.03 7.50 5.41
CA LEU A 27 -20.52 7.99 6.69
C LEU A 27 -18.99 8.01 6.73
N LEU A 28 -18.31 7.01 6.18
CA LEU A 28 -16.87 7.02 6.09
C LEU A 28 -16.35 8.12 5.16
N PHE A 29 -17.03 8.43 4.04
CA PHE A 29 -16.70 9.61 3.22
C PHE A 29 -16.87 10.92 4.00
N ILE A 30 -17.92 11.05 4.79
CA ILE A 30 -18.11 12.23 5.67
C ILE A 30 -16.95 12.34 6.67
N VAL A 31 -16.55 11.23 7.30
CA VAL A 31 -15.40 11.21 8.23
C VAL A 31 -14.11 11.62 7.52
N THR A 32 -13.85 11.15 6.28
CA THR A 32 -12.67 11.60 5.51
C THR A 32 -12.69 13.11 5.26
N PHE A 33 -13.85 13.63 4.90
CA PHE A 33 -14.03 15.07 4.64
C PHE A 33 -13.85 15.91 5.92
N VAL A 34 -14.42 15.46 7.01
CA VAL A 34 -14.26 16.08 8.35
C VAL A 34 -12.78 16.05 8.77
N PHE A 35 -12.05 14.95 8.49
CA PHE A 35 -10.62 14.84 8.77
C PHE A 35 -9.82 15.91 8.01
N ILE A 36 -10.11 16.12 6.73
CA ILE A 36 -9.42 17.12 5.90
C ILE A 36 -9.67 18.54 6.40
N ILE A 37 -10.92 18.88 6.79
CA ILE A 37 -11.29 20.23 7.22
C ILE A 37 -10.74 20.57 8.60
N LEU A 38 -10.82 19.62 9.55
CA LEU A 38 -10.47 19.90 10.94
C LEU A 38 -8.98 19.85 11.24
N ASN A 39 -8.17 19.28 10.37
CA ASN A 39 -6.76 19.03 10.64
C ASN A 39 -5.88 19.73 9.60
N TYR A 40 -4.90 20.48 10.10
CA TYR A 40 -3.88 21.12 9.27
C TYR A 40 -2.61 20.28 9.26
N CYS A 41 -1.94 20.24 8.11
CA CYS A 41 -0.62 19.61 7.99
C CYS A 41 0.44 20.49 8.66
N THR A 42 1.13 19.93 9.64
CA THR A 42 2.28 20.59 10.31
C THR A 42 3.41 19.58 10.46
N ASN A 43 4.65 20.08 10.47
CA ASN A 43 5.83 19.23 10.63
C ASN A 43 5.99 18.67 12.06
N TYR A 44 5.32 19.29 13.03
CA TYR A 44 5.32 18.85 14.42
C TYR A 44 4.08 18.02 14.73
N PHE A 45 4.15 17.19 15.78
CA PHE A 45 2.99 16.47 16.28
C PHE A 45 1.92 17.43 16.78
N VAL A 46 0.74 17.33 16.17
CA VAL A 46 -0.44 18.16 16.50
C VAL A 46 -1.58 17.27 16.97
N ASN A 47 -2.56 17.90 17.62
CA ASN A 47 -3.75 17.23 18.18
C ASN A 47 -3.37 16.06 19.11
N ILE A 48 -2.36 16.29 19.94
CA ILE A 48 -1.86 15.33 20.90
C ILE A 48 -2.96 14.95 21.89
N SER A 49 -3.19 13.67 22.06
CA SER A 49 -4.15 13.12 23.01
C SER A 49 -3.60 11.79 23.57
N TYR A 50 -3.17 11.79 24.83
CA TYR A 50 -2.46 10.66 25.45
C TYR A 50 -1.23 10.25 24.64
N PHE A 51 -1.29 9.06 24.01
CA PHE A 51 -0.23 8.52 23.15
C PHE A 51 -0.47 8.73 21.65
N LEU A 52 -1.50 9.47 21.27
CA LEU A 52 -1.88 9.73 19.89
C LEU A 52 -1.54 11.15 19.49
N GLY A 53 -0.97 11.30 18.32
CA GLY A 53 -0.68 12.57 17.67
C GLY A 53 -0.47 12.33 16.17
N PHE A 54 -0.40 13.36 15.36
CA PHE A 54 -0.04 13.21 13.96
C PHE A 54 0.80 14.39 13.47
N ASP A 55 1.64 14.12 12.51
CA ASP A 55 2.47 15.05 11.75
C ASP A 55 2.17 14.89 10.25
N VAL A 56 2.87 15.56 9.37
CA VAL A 56 2.64 15.51 7.92
C VAL A 56 2.69 14.09 7.37
N ILE A 57 3.66 13.29 7.80
CA ILE A 57 3.80 11.89 7.32
C ILE A 57 2.59 11.06 7.70
N SER A 58 2.21 11.11 8.97
CA SER A 58 1.06 10.36 9.47
C SER A 58 -0.26 10.88 8.90
N TYR A 59 -0.40 12.20 8.70
CA TYR A 59 -1.59 12.81 8.12
C TYR A 59 -1.92 12.24 6.74
N GLY A 60 -0.95 12.20 5.83
CA GLY A 60 -1.18 11.68 4.49
C GLY A 60 -1.50 10.19 4.46
N LEU A 61 -0.88 9.37 5.33
CA LEU A 61 -1.15 7.95 5.42
C LEU A 61 -2.50 7.64 6.10
N ILE A 62 -2.90 8.43 7.10
CA ILE A 62 -4.24 8.36 7.70
C ILE A 62 -5.31 8.71 6.65
N LEU A 63 -5.12 9.79 5.90
CA LEU A 63 -6.03 10.18 4.83
C LEU A 63 -6.13 9.09 3.76
N LEU A 64 -5.00 8.52 3.34
CA LEU A 64 -4.97 7.39 2.42
C LEU A 64 -5.75 6.17 2.98
N SER A 65 -5.63 5.88 4.29
CA SER A 65 -6.32 4.76 4.93
C SER A 65 -7.83 4.95 4.93
N PHE A 66 -8.31 6.14 5.27
CA PHE A 66 -9.73 6.48 5.16
C PHE A 66 -10.23 6.32 3.73
N TRP A 67 -9.52 6.90 2.78
CA TRP A 67 -9.90 6.89 1.37
C TRP A 67 -9.99 5.48 0.80
N ILE A 68 -8.96 4.65 0.99
CA ILE A 68 -8.96 3.28 0.48
C ILE A 68 -10.02 2.43 1.15
N CYS A 69 -10.24 2.53 2.47
CA CYS A 69 -11.28 1.75 3.16
C CYS A 69 -12.68 2.11 2.68
N THR A 70 -12.96 3.38 2.35
CA THR A 70 -14.25 3.75 1.75
C THR A 70 -14.43 3.15 0.36
N LEU A 71 -13.36 3.15 -0.45
CA LEU A 71 -13.38 2.56 -1.79
C LEU A 71 -13.46 1.02 -1.77
N MET A 72 -12.93 0.37 -0.72
CA MET A 72 -13.10 -1.09 -0.52
C MET A 72 -14.58 -1.50 -0.40
N ILE A 73 -15.38 -0.71 0.30
CA ILE A 73 -16.83 -0.97 0.44
C ILE A 73 -17.50 -0.82 -0.93
N SER A 74 -17.17 0.23 -1.68
CA SER A 74 -17.72 0.45 -3.03
C SER A 74 -17.31 -0.65 -4.03
N ALA A 75 -16.10 -1.21 -3.89
CA ALA A 75 -15.63 -2.30 -4.72
C ALA A 75 -16.30 -3.65 -4.43
N SER A 76 -16.86 -3.83 -3.23
CA SER A 76 -17.37 -5.12 -2.72
C SER A 76 -18.88 -5.31 -2.94
N GLU A 77 -19.41 -4.91 -4.11
CA GLU A 77 -20.83 -5.09 -4.45
C GLU A 77 -21.25 -6.58 -4.46
N SER A 78 -20.34 -7.46 -4.84
CA SER A 78 -20.58 -8.91 -4.86
C SER A 78 -20.91 -9.44 -3.46
N VAL A 79 -20.24 -8.99 -2.41
CA VAL A 79 -20.54 -9.36 -1.01
C VAL A 79 -21.94 -8.92 -0.62
N TYR A 80 -22.35 -7.72 -1.04
CA TYR A 80 -23.69 -7.21 -0.78
C TYR A 80 -24.77 -7.99 -1.52
N LYS A 81 -24.59 -8.24 -2.83
CA LYS A 81 -25.58 -8.94 -3.67
C LYS A 81 -25.83 -10.38 -3.25
N TYR A 82 -24.75 -11.10 -2.94
CA TYR A 82 -24.86 -12.51 -2.53
C TYR A 82 -25.13 -12.69 -1.04
N ASN A 83 -25.29 -11.61 -0.26
CA ASN A 83 -25.48 -11.61 1.20
C ASN A 83 -24.41 -12.44 1.96
N ASN A 84 -23.18 -12.49 1.45
CA ASN A 84 -22.09 -13.29 2.01
C ASN A 84 -21.53 -12.61 3.29
N TYR A 85 -22.22 -12.82 4.44
CA TYR A 85 -21.84 -12.25 5.74
C TYR A 85 -21.52 -10.76 5.69
N LYS A 86 -22.33 -9.98 4.96
CA LYS A 86 -22.12 -8.55 4.67
C LYS A 86 -21.88 -7.68 5.91
N ASN A 87 -22.56 -7.96 7.02
CA ASN A 87 -22.44 -7.20 8.26
C ASN A 87 -21.07 -7.43 8.92
N LEU A 88 -20.61 -8.68 8.96
CA LEU A 88 -19.29 -9.03 9.46
C LEU A 88 -18.19 -8.47 8.56
N PHE A 89 -18.41 -8.42 7.24
CA PHE A 89 -17.50 -7.80 6.31
C PHE A 89 -17.30 -6.31 6.61
N LEU A 90 -18.40 -5.55 6.76
CA LEU A 90 -18.34 -4.12 7.10
C LEU A 90 -17.63 -3.88 8.43
N PHE A 91 -17.97 -4.65 9.45
CA PHE A 91 -17.36 -4.56 10.76
C PHE A 91 -15.86 -4.84 10.72
N ASN A 92 -15.44 -5.86 9.96
CA ASN A 92 -14.02 -6.19 9.78
C ASN A 92 -13.24 -5.07 9.06
N VAL A 93 -13.82 -4.46 8.02
CA VAL A 93 -13.21 -3.30 7.34
C VAL A 93 -13.10 -2.11 8.29
N LEU A 94 -14.08 -1.89 9.13
CA LEU A 94 -14.08 -0.78 10.10
C LEU A 94 -13.04 -0.99 11.20
N ILE A 95 -12.92 -2.21 11.77
CA ILE A 95 -11.88 -2.54 12.75
C ILE A 95 -10.49 -2.36 12.15
N LEU A 96 -10.30 -2.81 10.91
CA LEU A 96 -9.06 -2.64 10.20
C LEU A 96 -8.71 -1.16 10.06
N LEU A 97 -9.66 -0.31 9.67
CA LEU A 97 -9.47 1.13 9.58
C LEU A 97 -9.06 1.73 10.94
N ILE A 98 -9.71 1.34 12.04
CA ILE A 98 -9.39 1.81 13.39
C ILE A 98 -7.94 1.44 13.73
N PHE A 99 -7.53 0.20 13.52
CA PHE A 99 -6.14 -0.20 13.80
C PHE A 99 -5.15 0.56 12.94
N LEU A 100 -5.42 0.81 11.67
CA LEU A 100 -4.55 1.59 10.80
C LEU A 100 -4.43 3.05 11.25
N VAL A 101 -5.52 3.67 11.65
CA VAL A 101 -5.48 5.03 12.20
C VAL A 101 -4.70 5.07 13.50
N LEU A 102 -4.84 4.08 14.37
CA LEU A 102 -4.08 3.97 15.62
C LEU A 102 -2.58 3.73 15.35
N THR A 103 -2.21 2.92 14.36
CA THR A 103 -0.79 2.72 14.00
C THR A 103 -0.14 4.02 13.54
N PHE A 104 -0.75 4.74 12.60
CA PHE A 104 -0.17 5.98 12.08
C PHE A 104 -0.22 7.15 13.06
N SER A 105 -1.17 7.15 13.99
CA SER A 105 -1.28 8.22 14.99
C SER A 105 -0.51 7.95 16.28
N SER A 106 0.05 6.77 16.47
CA SER A 106 0.81 6.44 17.68
C SER A 106 2.13 7.21 17.76
N MET A 107 2.38 7.85 18.92
CA MET A 107 3.63 8.58 19.21
C MET A 107 4.67 7.70 19.88
N ASN A 108 4.28 6.54 20.43
CA ASN A 108 5.14 5.60 21.11
C ASN A 108 5.47 4.38 20.24
N LEU A 109 6.74 3.97 20.22
CA LEU A 109 7.22 2.82 19.43
C LEU A 109 6.51 1.51 19.82
N PHE A 110 6.23 1.28 21.10
CA PHE A 110 5.52 0.09 21.57
C PHE A 110 4.07 0.06 21.10
N MET A 111 3.34 1.19 21.21
CA MET A 111 1.96 1.29 20.74
C MET A 111 1.89 1.15 19.22
N PHE A 112 2.86 1.72 18.50
CA PHE A 112 3.00 1.50 17.07
C PHE A 112 3.14 0.01 16.75
N TYR A 113 4.04 -0.71 17.43
CA TYR A 113 4.21 -2.15 17.24
C TYR A 113 2.92 -2.93 17.50
N LEU A 114 2.24 -2.64 18.61
CA LEU A 114 1.02 -3.32 18.98
C LEU A 114 -0.08 -3.19 17.91
N PHE A 115 -0.32 -1.97 17.41
CA PHE A 115 -1.33 -1.75 16.38
C PHE A 115 -0.87 -2.23 15.00
N PHE A 116 0.42 -2.18 14.71
CA PHE A 116 1.02 -2.73 13.51
C PHE A 116 0.77 -4.24 13.38
N GLU A 117 0.92 -4.99 14.47
CA GLU A 117 0.60 -6.42 14.49
C GLU A 117 -0.92 -6.68 14.53
N SER A 118 -1.68 -5.93 15.30
CA SER A 118 -3.14 -6.11 15.37
C SER A 118 -3.83 -5.88 14.03
N SER A 119 -3.29 -5.03 13.15
CA SER A 119 -3.83 -4.80 11.81
C SER A 119 -3.77 -6.05 10.90
N LEU A 120 -2.92 -7.04 11.23
CA LEU A 120 -2.83 -8.31 10.50
C LEU A 120 -4.07 -9.19 10.71
N ILE A 121 -4.71 -9.12 11.88
CA ILE A 121 -5.85 -9.98 12.21
C ILE A 121 -7.05 -9.70 11.28
N PRO A 122 -7.53 -8.45 11.10
CA PRO A 122 -8.60 -8.18 10.17
C PRO A 122 -8.25 -8.47 8.70
N THR A 123 -7.00 -8.23 8.30
CA THR A 123 -6.58 -8.55 6.93
C THR A 123 -6.56 -10.05 6.67
N LEU A 124 -6.17 -10.83 7.65
CA LEU A 124 -6.25 -12.29 7.59
C LEU A 124 -7.70 -12.77 7.48
N PHE A 125 -8.62 -12.20 8.28
CA PHE A 125 -10.05 -12.52 8.18
C PHE A 125 -10.62 -12.16 6.81
N LEU A 126 -10.18 -11.07 6.17
CA LEU A 126 -10.59 -10.73 4.81
C LEU A 126 -10.13 -11.80 3.81
N ILE A 127 -8.92 -12.31 3.92
CA ILE A 127 -8.38 -13.33 3.00
C ILE A 127 -9.08 -14.67 3.22
N LEU A 128 -9.17 -15.15 4.46
CA LEU A 128 -9.73 -16.46 4.78
C LEU A 128 -11.26 -16.52 4.61
N GLY A 129 -11.96 -15.45 4.99
CA GLY A 129 -13.43 -15.41 4.96
C GLY A 129 -14.00 -15.20 3.56
N TRP A 130 -13.45 -14.26 2.78
CA TRP A 130 -14.00 -13.83 1.49
C TRP A 130 -13.09 -14.11 0.29
N GLY A 131 -11.96 -14.81 0.46
CA GLY A 131 -11.09 -15.22 -0.64
C GLY A 131 -11.79 -16.19 -1.61
N TYR A 132 -11.40 -16.16 -2.88
CA TYR A 132 -12.11 -16.86 -3.95
C TYR A 132 -11.77 -18.36 -4.05
N GLN A 133 -10.52 -18.74 -3.79
CA GLN A 133 -10.04 -20.12 -4.01
C GLN A 133 -9.66 -20.84 -2.71
N PRO A 134 -9.64 -22.18 -2.66
CA PRO A 134 -9.27 -22.93 -1.46
C PRO A 134 -7.82 -22.68 -1.01
N GLU A 135 -6.92 -22.29 -1.92
CA GLU A 135 -5.53 -21.93 -1.63
C GLU A 135 -5.38 -20.69 -0.72
N ARG A 136 -6.49 -19.98 -0.42
CA ARG A 136 -6.55 -18.86 0.53
C ARG A 136 -6.00 -19.23 1.91
N LEU A 137 -6.12 -20.50 2.34
CA LEU A 137 -5.56 -20.97 3.60
C LEU A 137 -4.04 -20.89 3.60
N GLN A 138 -3.40 -21.36 2.54
CA GLN A 138 -1.95 -21.24 2.39
C GLN A 138 -1.50 -19.78 2.35
N ALA A 139 -2.21 -18.93 1.61
CA ALA A 139 -1.90 -17.51 1.54
C ALA A 139 -1.97 -16.82 2.91
N GLY A 140 -2.97 -17.17 3.74
CA GLY A 140 -3.09 -16.68 5.11
C GLY A 140 -1.94 -17.14 6.02
N VAL A 141 -1.57 -18.41 5.92
CA VAL A 141 -0.44 -18.99 6.66
C VAL A 141 0.88 -18.31 6.27
N TYR A 142 1.14 -18.11 4.98
CA TYR A 142 2.32 -17.38 4.53
C TYR A 142 2.37 -15.96 5.09
N LEU A 143 1.27 -15.21 5.02
CA LEU A 143 1.21 -13.85 5.55
C LEU A 143 1.53 -13.83 7.04
N LEU A 144 0.95 -14.73 7.83
CA LEU A 144 1.20 -14.80 9.28
C LEU A 144 2.65 -15.15 9.59
N PHE A 145 3.16 -16.27 9.05
CA PHE A 145 4.50 -16.74 9.42
C PHE A 145 5.59 -15.77 9.00
N TYR A 146 5.56 -15.24 7.77
CA TYR A 146 6.57 -14.28 7.33
C TYR A 146 6.60 -13.03 8.20
N THR A 147 5.44 -12.51 8.59
CA THR A 147 5.38 -11.29 9.38
C THR A 147 5.68 -11.51 10.85
N LEU A 148 5.14 -12.55 11.49
CA LEU A 148 5.38 -12.83 12.92
C LEU A 148 6.82 -13.25 13.21
N LEU A 149 7.44 -14.06 12.34
CA LEU A 149 8.81 -14.50 12.52
C LEU A 149 9.78 -13.33 12.69
N VAL A 150 9.51 -12.21 12.01
CA VAL A 150 10.43 -11.06 12.02
C VAL A 150 9.98 -9.98 13.00
N SER A 151 8.69 -9.92 13.33
CA SER A 151 8.19 -8.94 14.30
C SER A 151 8.50 -9.32 15.75
N LEU A 152 8.66 -10.60 16.08
CA LEU A 152 9.06 -11.01 17.43
C LEU A 152 10.46 -10.52 17.82
N PRO A 153 11.53 -10.65 17.01
CA PRO A 153 12.80 -9.99 17.27
C PRO A 153 12.70 -8.47 17.42
N MET A 154 11.81 -7.81 16.64
CA MET A 154 11.56 -6.38 16.80
C MET A 154 11.03 -6.03 18.18
N LEU A 155 10.15 -6.84 18.76
CA LEU A 155 9.64 -6.63 20.12
C LEU A 155 10.77 -6.68 21.17
N VAL A 156 11.70 -7.64 21.03
CA VAL A 156 12.89 -7.72 21.90
C VAL A 156 13.74 -6.44 21.78
N GLY A 157 13.94 -5.96 20.55
CA GLY A 157 14.64 -4.68 20.30
C GLY A 157 13.97 -3.48 20.96
N ILE A 158 12.63 -3.42 20.95
CA ILE A 158 11.85 -2.37 21.62
C ILE A 158 12.06 -2.40 23.15
N PHE A 159 12.01 -3.57 23.76
CA PHE A 159 12.23 -3.68 25.20
C PHE A 159 13.69 -3.34 25.60
N TYR A 160 14.66 -3.69 24.74
CA TYR A 160 16.04 -3.27 24.94
C TYR A 160 16.19 -1.73 24.93
N LEU A 161 15.51 -1.04 24.02
CA LEU A 161 15.49 0.43 23.99
C LEU A 161 14.87 1.01 25.27
N TYR A 162 13.78 0.41 25.75
CA TYR A 162 13.12 0.85 26.97
C TYR A 162 14.02 0.73 28.19
N ASN A 163 14.71 -0.39 28.33
CA ASN A 163 15.61 -0.61 29.45
C ASN A 163 16.79 0.39 29.51
N ASN A 164 17.25 0.84 28.31
CA ASN A 164 18.37 1.78 28.24
C ASN A 164 17.95 3.25 28.41
N LEU A 165 16.77 3.64 27.95
CA LEU A 165 16.35 5.05 27.88
C LEU A 165 15.17 5.39 28.78
N ASN A 166 14.43 4.42 29.30
CA ASN A 166 13.16 4.58 30.03
C ASN A 166 12.09 5.37 29.24
N THR A 167 12.26 5.53 27.94
CA THR A 167 11.33 6.26 27.07
C THR A 167 11.13 5.52 25.75
N MET A 168 9.91 5.54 25.21
CA MET A 168 9.57 4.95 23.92
C MET A 168 8.96 5.97 22.94
N ASN A 169 8.95 7.24 23.30
CA ASN A 169 8.35 8.26 22.48
C ASN A 169 9.27 8.60 21.29
N PHE A 170 8.74 8.59 20.06
CA PHE A 170 9.52 8.85 18.84
C PHE A 170 10.27 10.17 18.88
N TYR A 171 9.68 11.23 19.44
CA TYR A 171 10.31 12.52 19.55
C TYR A 171 11.54 12.51 20.48
N LEU A 172 11.44 11.78 21.59
CA LEU A 172 12.56 11.65 22.52
C LEU A 172 13.65 10.72 21.97
N LEU A 173 13.24 9.64 21.30
CA LEU A 173 14.18 8.69 20.68
C LEU A 173 15.01 9.36 19.58
N SER A 174 14.48 10.33 18.83
CA SER A 174 15.22 11.02 17.77
C SER A 174 16.42 11.82 18.27
N ASN A 175 16.48 12.15 19.57
CA ASN A 175 17.62 12.84 20.18
C ASN A 175 18.81 11.89 20.47
N TYR A 176 18.62 10.58 20.36
CA TYR A 176 19.64 9.58 20.63
C TYR A 176 20.10 8.91 19.35
N MET A 177 21.39 8.65 19.24
CA MET A 177 21.99 7.95 18.11
C MET A 177 22.53 6.60 18.55
N PHE A 178 21.91 5.51 18.10
CA PHE A 178 22.34 4.16 18.44
C PHE A 178 23.27 3.58 17.38
N ASN A 179 24.31 2.88 17.84
CA ASN A 179 25.28 2.19 16.99
C ASN A 179 25.41 0.72 17.42
N TYR A 180 24.27 0.02 17.54
CA TYR A 180 24.22 -1.41 17.89
C TYR A 180 23.70 -2.22 16.70
N ASP A 181 24.53 -3.11 16.18
CA ASP A 181 24.26 -3.85 14.95
C ASP A 181 23.06 -4.80 15.08
N LEU A 182 22.94 -5.51 16.21
CA LEU A 182 21.79 -6.40 16.46
C LEU A 182 20.47 -5.65 16.63
N LEU A 183 20.50 -4.48 17.25
CA LEU A 183 19.32 -3.63 17.38
C LEU A 183 18.87 -3.13 15.99
N TYR A 184 19.82 -2.70 15.17
CA TYR A 184 19.54 -2.28 13.80
C TYR A 184 18.86 -3.40 13.02
N LEU A 185 19.43 -4.60 13.02
CA LEU A 185 18.87 -5.75 12.30
C LEU A 185 17.49 -6.12 12.81
N SER A 186 17.30 -6.21 14.14
CA SER A 186 16.01 -6.62 14.72
C SER A 186 14.87 -5.64 14.39
N LEU A 187 15.14 -4.34 14.37
CA LEU A 187 14.11 -3.34 14.05
C LEU A 187 13.84 -3.25 12.54
N ILE A 188 14.86 -3.26 11.70
CA ILE A 188 14.69 -3.03 10.26
C ILE A 188 14.12 -4.23 9.54
N LEU A 189 14.51 -5.46 9.88
CA LEU A 189 14.04 -6.67 9.22
C LEU A 189 12.51 -6.77 9.22
N ALA A 190 11.84 -6.37 10.30
CA ALA A 190 10.37 -6.38 10.37
C ALA A 190 9.73 -5.50 9.28
N PHE A 191 10.30 -4.35 9.03
CA PHE A 191 9.81 -3.43 8.01
C PHE A 191 10.19 -3.88 6.59
N LEU A 192 11.36 -4.49 6.41
CA LEU A 192 11.80 -5.05 5.12
C LEU A 192 10.93 -6.22 4.64
N VAL A 193 10.37 -7.00 5.56
CA VAL A 193 9.42 -8.05 5.22
C VAL A 193 8.06 -7.47 4.84
N LYS A 194 7.59 -6.45 5.57
CA LYS A 194 6.32 -5.76 5.25
C LYS A 194 6.41 -4.95 3.95
N MET A 195 7.53 -4.26 3.71
CA MET A 195 7.85 -3.65 2.42
C MET A 195 8.58 -4.68 1.56
N PRO A 196 7.92 -5.53 0.83
CA PRO A 196 8.42 -6.80 0.29
C PRO A 196 9.75 -6.63 -0.43
N MET A 197 10.84 -6.71 0.32
CA MET A 197 12.19 -6.73 -0.26
C MET A 197 12.41 -8.02 -1.04
N PHE A 198 13.20 -7.96 -2.11
CA PHE A 198 13.62 -9.17 -2.82
C PHE A 198 14.20 -10.20 -1.83
N LEU A 199 13.97 -11.47 -2.05
CA LEU A 199 14.17 -12.67 -1.22
C LEU A 199 13.00 -12.97 -0.25
N VAL A 200 12.43 -11.98 0.44
CA VAL A 200 11.34 -12.17 1.42
C VAL A 200 9.96 -11.73 0.89
N HIS A 201 9.83 -11.51 -0.42
CA HIS A 201 8.61 -10.99 -1.06
C HIS A 201 7.57 -12.06 -1.42
N LEU A 202 7.88 -13.36 -1.34
CA LEU A 202 7.04 -14.43 -1.89
C LEU A 202 5.63 -14.54 -1.26
N TRP A 203 5.46 -14.02 -0.05
CA TRP A 203 4.16 -13.98 0.62
C TRP A 203 3.17 -13.05 -0.08
N LEU A 204 3.67 -11.96 -0.70
CA LEU A 204 2.84 -10.90 -1.24
C LEU A 204 2.05 -11.33 -2.49
N PRO A 205 2.65 -11.93 -3.55
CA PRO A 205 1.87 -12.38 -4.70
C PRO A 205 0.81 -13.41 -4.33
N LYS A 206 1.14 -14.36 -3.42
CA LYS A 206 0.19 -15.36 -2.94
C LYS A 206 -0.99 -14.72 -2.20
N ALA A 207 -0.70 -13.78 -1.28
CA ALA A 207 -1.74 -13.07 -0.55
C ALA A 207 -2.65 -12.25 -1.49
N HIS A 208 -2.10 -11.54 -2.48
CA HIS A 208 -2.88 -10.71 -3.40
C HIS A 208 -3.74 -11.52 -4.38
N VAL A 209 -3.22 -12.63 -4.87
CA VAL A 209 -3.94 -13.47 -5.84
C VAL A 209 -5.19 -14.07 -5.20
N GLU A 210 -5.08 -14.56 -3.97
CA GLU A 210 -6.17 -15.23 -3.27
C GLU A 210 -7.11 -14.29 -2.51
N ALA A 211 -6.67 -13.08 -2.20
CA ALA A 211 -7.49 -12.10 -1.50
C ALA A 211 -8.72 -11.67 -2.33
N PRO A 212 -9.86 -11.37 -1.67
CA PRO A 212 -10.96 -10.63 -2.30
C PRO A 212 -10.45 -9.24 -2.73
N VAL A 213 -11.24 -8.53 -3.53
CA VAL A 213 -10.83 -7.19 -4.02
C VAL A 213 -10.49 -6.24 -2.89
N SER A 214 -11.36 -6.18 -1.88
CA SER A 214 -11.10 -5.37 -0.69
C SER A 214 -9.79 -5.74 -0.01
N GLY A 215 -9.50 -7.04 0.14
CA GLY A 215 -8.23 -7.52 0.70
C GLY A 215 -7.02 -7.11 -0.14
N SER A 216 -7.07 -7.24 -1.47
CA SER A 216 -5.96 -6.83 -2.34
C SER A 216 -5.77 -5.31 -2.37
N MET A 217 -6.86 -4.52 -2.30
CA MET A 217 -6.78 -3.05 -2.20
C MET A 217 -6.06 -2.59 -0.93
N ILE A 218 -6.41 -3.13 0.23
CA ILE A 218 -5.81 -2.73 1.50
C ILE A 218 -4.36 -3.20 1.61
N LEU A 219 -4.05 -4.43 1.17
CA LEU A 219 -2.70 -4.95 1.15
C LEU A 219 -1.78 -4.06 0.31
N ALA A 220 -2.16 -3.77 -0.94
CA ALA A 220 -1.37 -2.93 -1.83
C ALA A 220 -1.38 -1.45 -1.40
N GLY A 221 -2.52 -0.94 -0.97
CA GLY A 221 -2.70 0.47 -0.67
C GLY A 221 -2.02 0.93 0.61
N ILE A 222 -2.12 0.15 1.70
CA ILE A 222 -1.73 0.62 3.03
C ILE A 222 -0.77 -0.32 3.75
N MET A 223 -1.00 -1.65 3.70
CA MET A 223 -0.20 -2.59 4.49
C MET A 223 1.29 -2.55 4.12
N LEU A 224 1.62 -2.37 2.84
CA LEU A 224 2.99 -2.16 2.39
C LEU A 224 3.59 -0.85 2.94
N LYS A 225 2.78 0.20 3.05
CA LYS A 225 3.21 1.53 3.51
C LYS A 225 3.44 1.60 5.02
N LEU A 226 2.84 0.68 5.79
CA LEU A 226 3.17 0.52 7.21
C LEU A 226 4.66 0.21 7.40
N GLY A 227 5.25 -0.61 6.54
CA GLY A 227 6.70 -0.87 6.57
C GLY A 227 7.53 0.40 6.30
N GLY A 228 7.16 1.15 5.25
CA GLY A 228 7.86 2.41 4.92
C GLY A 228 7.71 3.49 5.99
N TYR A 229 6.52 3.62 6.56
CA TYR A 229 6.29 4.51 7.70
C TYR A 229 7.15 4.13 8.90
N GLY A 230 7.23 2.81 9.21
CA GLY A 230 8.08 2.32 10.29
C GLY A 230 9.56 2.63 10.06
N LEU A 231 10.07 2.46 8.83
CA LEU A 231 11.44 2.83 8.49
C LEU A 231 11.68 4.33 8.64
N LEU A 232 10.78 5.18 8.17
CA LEU A 232 10.89 6.64 8.35
C LEU A 232 10.98 7.05 9.82
N ARG A 233 10.24 6.37 10.72
CA ARG A 233 10.28 6.63 12.15
C ARG A 233 11.56 6.11 12.83
N VAL A 234 12.00 4.93 12.44
CA VAL A 234 13.14 4.26 13.09
C VAL A 234 14.48 4.83 12.62
N PHE A 235 14.59 5.28 11.38
CA PHE A 235 15.83 5.90 10.89
C PHE A 235 16.18 7.22 11.58
N SER A 236 15.25 7.87 12.26
CA SER A 236 15.55 9.08 13.04
C SER A 236 16.61 8.83 14.14
N PHE A 237 16.65 7.62 14.72
CA PHE A 237 17.60 7.25 15.80
C PHE A 237 18.62 6.16 15.39
N LEU A 238 18.46 5.50 14.23
CA LEU A 238 19.40 4.47 13.75
C LEU A 238 20.31 4.94 12.61
N GLN A 239 20.58 6.24 12.49
CA GLN A 239 21.39 6.80 11.39
C GLN A 239 22.80 6.23 11.37
N LEU A 240 23.48 6.11 12.51
CA LEU A 240 24.87 5.65 12.57
C LEU A 240 25.06 4.20 12.11
N SER A 241 24.17 3.30 12.53
CA SER A 241 24.16 1.92 12.06
C SER A 241 23.66 1.82 10.61
N GLY A 242 22.75 2.70 10.21
CA GLY A 242 22.27 2.81 8.83
C GLY A 242 23.43 3.11 7.85
N ILE A 243 24.26 4.08 8.12
CA ILE A 243 25.41 4.42 7.26
C ILE A 243 26.33 3.20 7.03
N LYS A 244 26.46 2.32 8.03
CA LYS A 244 27.30 1.11 7.93
C LYS A 244 26.69 0.00 7.06
N TYR A 245 25.37 -0.22 7.12
CA TYR A 245 24.75 -1.43 6.56
C TYR A 245 23.77 -1.17 5.42
N ASN A 246 23.33 0.07 5.20
CA ASN A 246 22.33 0.39 4.19
C ASN A 246 22.74 0.02 2.75
N TYR A 247 24.04 0.01 2.46
CA TYR A 247 24.53 -0.36 1.13
C TYR A 247 24.12 -1.79 0.71
N VAL A 248 24.02 -2.71 1.68
CA VAL A 248 23.56 -4.09 1.43
C VAL A 248 22.08 -4.07 0.99
N TRP A 249 21.27 -3.30 1.69
CA TRP A 249 19.84 -3.22 1.39
C TRP A 249 19.54 -2.49 0.09
N VAL A 250 20.30 -1.45 -0.22
CA VAL A 250 20.21 -0.75 -1.52
C VAL A 250 20.56 -1.69 -2.66
N SER A 251 21.65 -2.44 -2.55
CA SER A 251 22.05 -3.37 -3.62
C SER A 251 21.01 -4.48 -3.84
N ILE A 252 20.50 -5.09 -2.77
CA ILE A 252 19.48 -6.15 -2.86
C ILE A 252 18.16 -5.59 -3.43
N SER A 253 17.74 -4.40 -3.01
CA SER A 253 16.48 -3.80 -3.47
C SER A 253 16.52 -3.42 -4.95
N LEU A 254 17.60 -2.86 -5.44
CA LEU A 254 17.74 -2.45 -6.84
C LEU A 254 17.91 -3.64 -7.78
N VAL A 255 18.85 -4.55 -7.49
CA VAL A 255 19.02 -5.77 -8.28
C VAL A 255 17.76 -6.63 -8.24
N GLY A 256 17.18 -6.78 -7.06
CA GLY A 256 15.91 -7.50 -6.89
C GLY A 256 14.77 -6.86 -7.68
N GLY A 257 14.68 -5.53 -7.73
CA GLY A 257 13.69 -4.82 -8.53
C GLY A 257 13.81 -5.12 -10.03
N VAL A 258 15.04 -5.17 -10.57
CA VAL A 258 15.28 -5.55 -11.96
C VAL A 258 14.86 -7.00 -12.21
N LEU A 259 15.25 -7.94 -11.36
CA LEU A 259 14.87 -9.35 -11.52
C LEU A 259 13.36 -9.56 -11.47
N ILE A 260 12.67 -8.89 -10.54
CA ILE A 260 11.21 -8.98 -10.45
C ILE A 260 10.52 -8.36 -11.66
N SER A 261 11.04 -7.26 -12.20
CA SER A 261 10.48 -6.65 -13.41
C SER A 261 10.58 -7.59 -14.63
N LEU A 262 11.63 -8.40 -14.73
CA LEU A 262 11.73 -9.47 -15.74
C LEU A 262 10.75 -10.61 -15.48
N VAL A 263 10.52 -10.96 -14.21
CA VAL A 263 9.50 -11.94 -13.83
C VAL A 263 8.10 -11.46 -14.21
N CYS A 264 7.80 -10.16 -14.06
CA CYS A 264 6.52 -9.57 -14.47
C CYS A 264 6.20 -9.81 -15.94
N LEU A 265 7.19 -9.73 -16.84
CA LEU A 265 7.02 -9.95 -18.29
C LEU A 265 6.60 -11.40 -18.62
N ARG A 266 6.85 -12.35 -17.74
CA ARG A 266 6.49 -13.75 -17.93
C ARG A 266 5.21 -14.19 -17.22
N GLN A 267 4.57 -13.28 -16.45
CA GLN A 267 3.35 -13.62 -15.73
C GLN A 267 2.16 -13.78 -16.68
N THR A 268 1.35 -14.80 -16.41
CA THR A 268 0.12 -15.07 -17.16
C THR A 268 -1.13 -14.61 -16.43
N ASP A 269 -1.04 -14.37 -15.11
CA ASP A 269 -2.15 -13.93 -14.27
C ASP A 269 -2.10 -12.43 -14.03
N LEU A 270 -3.23 -11.71 -14.26
CA LEU A 270 -3.38 -10.27 -14.05
C LEU A 270 -3.06 -9.84 -12.61
N LYS A 271 -3.64 -10.52 -11.62
CA LYS A 271 -3.41 -10.19 -10.21
C LYS A 271 -1.96 -10.41 -9.79
N ALA A 272 -1.34 -11.51 -10.26
CA ALA A 272 0.06 -11.79 -9.97
C ALA A 272 0.98 -10.73 -10.60
N LEU A 273 0.72 -10.32 -11.84
CA LEU A 273 1.50 -9.29 -12.51
C LEU A 273 1.45 -7.96 -11.75
N ILE A 274 0.25 -7.51 -11.34
CA ILE A 274 0.08 -6.27 -10.55
C ILE A 274 0.77 -6.41 -9.17
N ALA A 275 0.72 -7.60 -8.54
CA ALA A 275 1.39 -7.83 -7.27
C ALA A 275 2.92 -7.77 -7.39
N TYR A 276 3.51 -8.38 -8.41
CA TYR A 276 4.95 -8.30 -8.65
C TYR A 276 5.40 -6.89 -9.04
N SER A 277 4.59 -6.15 -9.80
CA SER A 277 4.88 -4.75 -10.11
C SER A 277 4.98 -3.88 -8.86
N SER A 278 4.16 -4.14 -7.84
CA SER A 278 4.24 -3.44 -6.55
C SER A 278 5.57 -3.72 -5.82
N VAL A 279 6.11 -4.96 -5.94
CA VAL A 279 7.44 -5.28 -5.36
C VAL A 279 8.55 -4.51 -6.05
N ALA A 280 8.50 -4.37 -7.38
CA ALA A 280 9.49 -3.59 -8.14
C ALA A 280 9.49 -2.11 -7.72
N HIS A 281 8.32 -1.46 -7.64
CA HIS A 281 8.21 -0.06 -7.21
C HIS A 281 8.61 0.13 -5.74
N MET A 282 8.24 -0.80 -4.84
CA MET A 282 8.69 -0.76 -3.44
C MET A 282 10.19 -1.00 -3.31
N GLY A 283 10.82 -1.67 -4.26
CA GLY A 283 12.29 -1.79 -4.36
C GLY A 283 12.97 -0.42 -4.53
N ILE A 284 12.44 0.46 -5.37
CA ILE A 284 12.95 1.84 -5.52
C ILE A 284 12.71 2.65 -4.23
N VAL A 285 11.54 2.53 -3.63
CA VAL A 285 11.22 3.20 -2.35
C VAL A 285 12.20 2.78 -1.26
N LEU A 286 12.49 1.49 -1.14
CA LEU A 286 13.49 0.99 -0.18
C LEU A 286 14.88 1.55 -0.49
N GLY A 287 15.31 1.51 -1.75
CA GLY A 287 16.58 2.12 -2.16
C GLY A 287 16.68 3.58 -1.72
N GLY A 288 15.64 4.38 -1.96
CA GLY A 288 15.61 5.78 -1.57
C GLY A 288 15.60 6.02 -0.06
N LEU A 289 14.86 5.21 0.72
CA LEU A 289 14.86 5.28 2.19
C LEU A 289 16.24 5.00 2.78
N MET A 290 16.93 3.99 2.23
CA MET A 290 18.26 3.58 2.72
C MET A 290 19.38 4.57 2.41
N THR A 291 19.19 5.49 1.45
CA THR A 291 20.16 6.57 1.20
C THR A 291 20.21 7.62 2.31
N LEU A 292 19.18 7.73 3.14
CA LEU A 292 19.02 8.72 4.22
C LEU A 292 19.15 10.18 3.73
N THR A 293 18.99 10.44 2.44
CA THR A 293 19.03 11.79 1.87
C THR A 293 17.66 12.44 1.93
N TYR A 294 17.62 13.77 1.96
CA TYR A 294 16.36 14.52 1.95
C TYR A 294 15.43 14.11 0.80
N TRP A 295 15.96 14.11 -0.44
CA TRP A 295 15.21 13.69 -1.62
C TRP A 295 14.75 12.23 -1.56
N GLY A 296 15.54 11.35 -0.93
CA GLY A 296 15.20 9.95 -0.75
C GLY A 296 14.04 9.74 0.21
N LEU A 297 14.04 10.45 1.34
CA LEU A 297 12.98 10.37 2.33
C LEU A 297 11.67 10.97 1.81
N CYS A 298 11.72 12.18 1.23
CA CYS A 298 10.55 12.84 0.66
C CYS A 298 10.00 12.08 -0.55
N GLY A 299 10.86 11.62 -1.45
CA GLY A 299 10.48 10.84 -2.62
C GLY A 299 9.86 9.49 -2.26
N SER A 300 10.38 8.84 -1.23
CA SER A 300 9.80 7.58 -0.73
C SER A 300 8.37 7.78 -0.21
N TYR A 301 8.13 8.85 0.54
CA TYR A 301 6.81 9.20 1.04
C TYR A 301 5.83 9.51 -0.10
N THR A 302 6.25 10.34 -1.08
CA THR A 302 5.41 10.66 -2.25
C THR A 302 5.03 9.42 -3.03
N LEU A 303 6.02 8.53 -3.31
CA LEU A 303 5.75 7.32 -4.06
C LEU A 303 4.89 6.32 -3.25
N MET A 304 5.02 6.26 -1.92
CA MET A 304 4.13 5.44 -1.10
C MET A 304 2.66 5.86 -1.25
N ILE A 305 2.34 7.15 -1.21
CA ILE A 305 0.96 7.63 -1.39
C ILE A 305 0.48 7.35 -2.82
N ALA A 306 1.28 7.73 -3.81
CA ALA A 306 0.94 7.62 -5.22
C ALA A 306 0.72 6.15 -5.65
N HIS A 307 1.65 5.27 -5.31
CA HIS A 307 1.53 3.84 -5.57
C HIS A 307 0.34 3.23 -4.80
N GLY A 308 0.01 3.74 -3.60
CA GLY A 308 -1.17 3.27 -2.85
C GLY A 308 -2.47 3.43 -3.63
N LEU A 309 -2.68 4.60 -4.25
CA LEU A 309 -3.85 4.89 -5.07
C LEU A 309 -3.83 4.16 -6.42
N CYS A 310 -2.67 4.14 -7.07
CA CYS A 310 -2.53 3.53 -8.40
C CYS A 310 -2.73 1.99 -8.33
N SER A 311 -2.02 1.30 -7.44
CA SER A 311 -2.10 -0.16 -7.33
C SER A 311 -3.47 -0.65 -6.87
N SER A 312 -4.11 0.04 -5.92
CA SER A 312 -5.48 -0.30 -5.50
C SER A 312 -6.48 -0.13 -6.67
N GLY A 313 -6.32 0.90 -7.50
CA GLY A 313 -7.12 1.10 -8.71
C GLY A 313 -6.91 -0.02 -9.75
N LEU A 314 -5.67 -0.45 -9.99
CA LEU A 314 -5.37 -1.57 -10.88
C LEU A 314 -5.97 -2.90 -10.39
N PHE A 315 -5.95 -3.17 -9.08
CA PHE A 315 -6.63 -4.34 -8.52
C PHE A 315 -8.14 -4.27 -8.67
N CYS A 316 -8.74 -3.07 -8.58
CA CYS A 316 -10.16 -2.89 -8.89
C CYS A 316 -10.46 -3.21 -10.35
N LEU A 317 -9.65 -2.74 -11.30
CA LEU A 317 -9.80 -3.06 -12.72
C LEU A 317 -9.69 -4.58 -12.98
N ALA A 318 -8.68 -5.22 -12.41
CA ALA A 318 -8.51 -6.68 -12.52
C ALA A 318 -9.70 -7.44 -11.95
N ASN A 319 -10.36 -6.93 -10.92
CA ASN A 319 -11.58 -7.55 -10.40
C ASN A 319 -12.79 -7.32 -11.28
N ILE A 320 -12.94 -6.11 -11.84
CA ILE A 320 -14.04 -5.79 -12.76
C ILE A 320 -14.03 -6.76 -13.95
N THR A 321 -12.86 -7.10 -14.48
CA THR A 321 -12.73 -8.12 -15.53
C THR A 321 -12.99 -9.53 -15.00
N TYR A 322 -12.49 -9.86 -13.81
CA TYR A 322 -12.71 -11.15 -13.18
C TYR A 322 -14.19 -11.45 -12.89
N GLU A 323 -14.96 -10.48 -12.41
CA GLU A 323 -16.40 -10.65 -12.14
C GLU A 323 -17.21 -10.97 -13.42
N ARG A 324 -16.69 -10.59 -14.60
CA ARG A 324 -17.34 -10.81 -15.88
C ARG A 324 -16.90 -12.09 -16.56
N LEU A 325 -15.60 -12.38 -16.56
CA LEU A 325 -15.02 -13.51 -17.29
C LEU A 325 -14.79 -14.74 -16.42
N GLY A 326 -14.86 -14.61 -15.08
CA GLY A 326 -14.59 -15.68 -14.14
C GLY A 326 -13.14 -16.17 -14.13
N SER A 327 -12.23 -15.53 -14.90
CA SER A 327 -10.83 -15.91 -14.99
C SER A 327 -9.88 -14.73 -14.80
N ARG A 328 -8.68 -15.01 -14.25
CA ARG A 328 -7.59 -14.04 -14.04
C ARG A 328 -6.52 -14.13 -15.14
N SER A 329 -6.59 -15.14 -15.98
CA SER A 329 -5.57 -15.41 -16.99
C SER A 329 -5.59 -14.35 -18.10
N LEU A 330 -4.41 -13.80 -18.44
CA LEU A 330 -4.22 -12.89 -19.56
C LEU A 330 -4.63 -13.52 -20.90
N LEU A 331 -4.51 -14.84 -21.03
CA LEU A 331 -4.86 -15.55 -22.27
C LEU A 331 -6.35 -15.48 -22.58
N ILE A 332 -7.20 -15.44 -21.56
CA ILE A 332 -8.66 -15.31 -21.68
C ILE A 332 -9.05 -13.83 -21.72
N ASN A 333 -8.39 -12.99 -20.95
CA ASN A 333 -8.64 -11.55 -20.87
C ASN A 333 -7.95 -10.81 -22.05
N LYS A 334 -8.34 -11.08 -23.29
CA LYS A 334 -7.83 -10.44 -24.50
C LYS A 334 -8.93 -9.69 -25.23
N GLY A 335 -8.55 -8.59 -25.91
CA GLY A 335 -9.48 -7.88 -26.78
C GLY A 335 -10.63 -7.17 -26.05
N LEU A 336 -10.45 -6.81 -24.78
CA LEU A 336 -11.48 -6.17 -23.95
C LEU A 336 -11.95 -4.82 -24.49
N LEU A 337 -11.16 -4.20 -25.38
CA LEU A 337 -11.52 -2.97 -26.08
C LEU A 337 -12.84 -3.10 -26.85
N ASN A 338 -13.10 -4.26 -27.44
CA ASN A 338 -14.32 -4.48 -28.22
C ASN A 338 -15.57 -4.65 -27.34
N PHE A 339 -15.39 -5.18 -26.12
CA PHE A 339 -16.50 -5.41 -25.18
C PHE A 339 -16.80 -4.21 -24.28
N MET A 340 -15.74 -3.50 -23.85
CA MET A 340 -15.86 -2.38 -22.88
C MET A 340 -14.98 -1.20 -23.32
N PRO A 341 -15.31 -0.48 -24.41
CA PRO A 341 -14.47 0.61 -24.89
C PRO A 341 -14.29 1.75 -23.90
N SER A 342 -15.31 2.07 -23.11
CA SER A 342 -15.22 3.09 -22.05
C SER A 342 -14.32 2.68 -20.86
N MET A 343 -14.22 1.38 -20.57
CA MET A 343 -13.36 0.89 -19.48
C MET A 343 -11.88 0.84 -19.89
N THR A 344 -11.58 0.74 -21.20
CA THR A 344 -10.21 0.74 -21.71
C THR A 344 -9.49 2.05 -21.44
N LEU A 345 -10.22 3.17 -21.42
CA LEU A 345 -9.67 4.48 -21.04
C LEU A 345 -9.13 4.43 -19.60
N TRP A 346 -9.84 3.82 -18.67
CA TRP A 346 -9.39 3.69 -17.28
C TRP A 346 -8.21 2.73 -17.14
N TRP A 347 -8.19 1.65 -17.92
CA TRP A 347 -7.02 0.79 -18.00
C TRP A 347 -5.78 1.57 -18.46
N PHE A 348 -5.94 2.40 -19.50
CA PHE A 348 -4.85 3.24 -19.99
C PHE A 348 -4.41 4.26 -18.94
N LEU A 349 -5.33 5.02 -18.35
CA LEU A 349 -5.00 6.06 -17.38
C LEU A 349 -4.27 5.50 -16.13
N LEU A 350 -4.75 4.41 -15.55
CA LEU A 350 -4.11 3.82 -14.38
C LEU A 350 -2.80 3.10 -14.73
N SER A 351 -2.70 2.46 -15.89
CA SER A 351 -1.43 1.88 -16.34
C SER A 351 -0.39 2.96 -16.67
N ALA A 352 -0.80 4.08 -17.27
CA ALA A 352 0.06 5.23 -17.50
C ALA A 352 0.57 5.85 -16.18
N CYS A 353 -0.31 5.97 -15.17
CA CYS A 353 0.11 6.39 -13.83
C CYS A 353 1.11 5.42 -13.20
N ASN A 354 0.95 4.11 -13.39
CA ASN A 354 1.88 3.10 -12.88
C ASN A 354 3.24 3.14 -13.59
N MET A 355 3.28 3.59 -14.85
CA MET A 355 4.48 3.83 -15.63
C MET A 355 5.13 5.19 -15.32
N ALA A 356 4.59 5.94 -14.37
CA ALA A 356 5.00 7.30 -14.04
C ALA A 356 4.89 8.29 -15.21
N ALA A 357 3.85 8.17 -16.06
CA ALA A 357 3.62 9.16 -17.10
C ALA A 357 3.13 10.49 -16.52
N PRO A 358 3.55 11.64 -17.08
CA PRO A 358 3.03 12.94 -16.66
C PRO A 358 1.54 13.13 -17.10
N PRO A 359 0.71 13.84 -16.33
CA PRO A 359 0.90 14.35 -15.00
C PRO A 359 0.48 13.31 -13.94
N SER A 360 1.42 12.76 -13.20
CA SER A 360 1.11 11.83 -12.10
C SER A 360 2.03 12.05 -10.90
N LEU A 361 1.49 11.88 -9.69
CA LEU A 361 2.27 11.95 -8.46
C LEU A 361 3.38 10.89 -8.41
N ASN A 362 3.20 9.76 -9.09
CA ASN A 362 4.22 8.71 -9.25
C ASN A 362 5.48 9.27 -9.90
N LEU A 363 5.34 10.08 -10.96
CA LEU A 363 6.49 10.68 -11.65
C LEU A 363 7.33 11.54 -10.70
N LEU A 364 6.68 12.37 -9.89
CA LEU A 364 7.37 13.23 -8.92
C LEU A 364 8.14 12.39 -7.89
N GLY A 365 7.53 11.31 -7.39
CA GLY A 365 8.17 10.37 -6.48
C GLY A 365 9.35 9.64 -7.12
N GLU A 366 9.20 9.15 -8.36
CA GLU A 366 10.29 8.47 -9.06
C GLU A 366 11.46 9.41 -9.36
N ILE A 367 11.25 10.63 -9.85
CA ILE A 367 12.32 11.59 -10.12
C ILE A 367 13.12 11.89 -8.85
N SER A 368 12.45 12.12 -7.73
CA SER A 368 13.12 12.41 -6.45
C SER A 368 13.92 11.22 -5.94
N LEU A 369 13.40 9.99 -6.10
CA LEU A 369 14.11 8.76 -5.72
C LEU A 369 15.30 8.46 -6.63
N LEU A 370 15.14 8.62 -7.95
CA LEU A 370 16.24 8.45 -8.89
C LEU A 370 17.40 9.41 -8.56
N ASN A 371 17.07 10.69 -8.31
CA ASN A 371 18.10 11.68 -7.93
C ASN A 371 18.80 11.29 -6.62
N SER A 372 18.08 10.82 -5.62
CA SER A 372 18.65 10.44 -4.32
C SER A 372 19.59 9.24 -4.42
N ILE A 373 19.22 8.22 -5.19
CA ILE A 373 20.00 6.99 -5.33
C ILE A 373 21.23 7.22 -6.19
N VAL A 374 21.11 8.00 -7.27
CA VAL A 374 22.25 8.36 -8.14
C VAL A 374 23.26 9.26 -7.39
N SER A 375 22.78 10.21 -6.59
CA SER A 375 23.66 11.06 -5.78
C SER A 375 24.43 10.27 -4.71
N TRP A 376 23.87 9.15 -4.23
CA TRP A 376 24.53 8.25 -3.29
C TRP A 376 25.66 7.43 -3.96
N SER A 377 25.44 6.90 -5.17
CA SER A 377 26.43 6.15 -5.94
C SER A 377 26.10 6.15 -7.43
N TRP A 378 27.08 6.54 -8.29
CA TRP A 378 26.89 6.54 -9.74
C TRP A 378 26.68 5.12 -10.34
N VAL A 379 27.22 4.08 -9.71
CA VAL A 379 27.07 2.68 -10.16
C VAL A 379 25.59 2.24 -10.18
N THR A 380 24.76 2.81 -9.31
CA THR A 380 23.33 2.52 -9.27
C THR A 380 22.56 2.95 -10.52
N MET A 381 23.14 3.82 -11.36
CA MET A 381 22.52 4.25 -12.63
C MET A 381 22.20 3.08 -13.54
N ILE A 382 23.06 2.04 -13.57
CA ILE A 382 22.85 0.86 -14.42
C ILE A 382 21.58 0.10 -13.98
N SER A 383 21.45 -0.17 -12.69
CA SER A 383 20.27 -0.88 -12.16
C SER A 383 19.00 -0.04 -12.28
N LEU A 384 19.07 1.28 -12.05
CA LEU A 384 17.93 2.18 -12.15
C LEU A 384 17.43 2.33 -13.60
N SER A 385 18.35 2.45 -14.59
CA SER A 385 17.96 2.52 -16.00
C SER A 385 17.27 1.23 -16.47
N LEU A 386 17.79 0.07 -16.08
CA LEU A 386 17.14 -1.21 -16.38
C LEU A 386 15.78 -1.32 -15.69
N LEU A 387 15.67 -0.91 -14.43
CA LEU A 387 14.43 -0.99 -13.67
C LEU A 387 13.35 -0.08 -14.26
N SER A 388 13.68 1.18 -14.61
CA SER A 388 12.73 2.11 -15.23
C SER A 388 12.28 1.64 -16.63
N PHE A 389 13.21 1.08 -17.43
CA PHE A 389 12.87 0.52 -18.73
C PHE A 389 11.93 -0.69 -18.63
N PHE A 390 12.26 -1.65 -17.77
CA PHE A 390 11.41 -2.83 -17.60
C PHE A 390 10.10 -2.52 -16.90
N SER A 391 10.03 -1.50 -16.01
CA SER A 391 8.78 -1.05 -15.43
C SER A 391 7.81 -0.53 -16.48
N ALA A 392 8.30 0.25 -17.44
CA ALA A 392 7.51 0.68 -18.59
C ALA A 392 7.10 -0.53 -19.47
N ALA A 393 8.00 -1.46 -19.71
CA ALA A 393 7.75 -2.63 -20.55
C ALA A 393 6.61 -3.52 -19.99
N TYR A 394 6.64 -3.90 -18.70
CA TYR A 394 5.59 -4.76 -18.15
C TYR A 394 4.24 -4.04 -18.00
N THR A 395 4.22 -2.72 -17.79
CA THR A 395 2.95 -1.98 -17.73
C THR A 395 2.31 -1.86 -19.10
N LEU A 396 3.09 -1.62 -20.15
CA LEU A 396 2.63 -1.68 -21.54
C LEU A 396 2.19 -3.09 -21.94
N TYR A 397 2.92 -4.11 -21.50
CA TYR A 397 2.55 -5.50 -21.69
C TYR A 397 1.17 -5.80 -21.08
N LEU A 398 0.93 -5.39 -19.84
CA LEU A 398 -0.36 -5.56 -19.16
C LEU A 398 -1.49 -4.90 -19.97
N TYR A 399 -1.30 -3.65 -20.40
CA TYR A 399 -2.31 -2.93 -21.18
C TYR A 399 -2.55 -3.55 -22.56
N ALA A 400 -1.48 -3.80 -23.32
CA ALA A 400 -1.58 -4.30 -24.69
C ALA A 400 -2.24 -5.69 -24.74
N TYR A 401 -1.82 -6.61 -23.87
CA TYR A 401 -2.38 -7.96 -23.87
C TYR A 401 -3.83 -8.02 -23.39
N SER A 402 -4.22 -7.19 -22.46
CA SER A 402 -5.61 -7.20 -21.96
C SER A 402 -6.58 -6.49 -22.87
N GLN A 403 -6.16 -5.37 -23.49
CA GLN A 403 -7.09 -4.50 -24.25
C GLN A 403 -7.08 -4.77 -25.76
N HIS A 404 -5.92 -5.09 -26.33
CA HIS A 404 -5.78 -5.33 -27.76
C HIS A 404 -5.81 -6.84 -28.10
N GLY A 405 -5.94 -7.12 -29.41
CA GLY A 405 -5.92 -8.46 -29.97
C GLY A 405 -7.31 -9.04 -30.24
N LYS A 406 -7.33 -10.27 -30.75
CA LYS A 406 -8.56 -11.00 -31.01
C LYS A 406 -9.19 -11.48 -29.72
N ILE A 407 -10.50 -11.37 -29.61
CA ILE A 407 -11.30 -11.85 -28.50
C ILE A 407 -11.10 -13.37 -28.34
N PHE A 408 -11.11 -13.85 -27.11
CA PHE A 408 -11.10 -15.29 -26.83
C PHE A 408 -12.40 -15.93 -27.32
N SER A 409 -12.30 -16.98 -28.11
CA SER A 409 -13.44 -17.61 -28.78
C SER A 409 -14.51 -18.21 -27.86
N GLY A 410 -14.17 -18.45 -26.59
CA GLY A 410 -15.10 -18.96 -25.58
C GLY A 410 -15.95 -17.89 -24.88
N VAL A 411 -15.81 -16.61 -25.24
CA VAL A 411 -16.57 -15.52 -24.62
C VAL A 411 -17.67 -15.08 -25.58
N TYR A 412 -18.93 -15.34 -25.21
CA TYR A 412 -20.09 -15.02 -26.04
C TYR A 412 -20.81 -13.73 -25.69
N SER A 413 -20.90 -13.41 -24.39
CA SER A 413 -21.59 -12.22 -23.90
C SER A 413 -20.82 -11.55 -22.78
N PHE A 414 -20.95 -10.22 -22.70
CA PHE A 414 -20.23 -9.43 -21.73
C PHE A 414 -21.09 -8.27 -21.24
N SER A 415 -21.25 -8.10 -19.96
CA SER A 415 -21.97 -6.97 -19.39
C SER A 415 -21.11 -5.71 -19.45
N GLY A 416 -21.66 -4.60 -19.90
CA GLY A 416 -21.00 -3.29 -19.92
C GLY A 416 -20.59 -2.80 -18.52
N GLY A 417 -19.80 -1.75 -18.45
CA GLY A 417 -19.38 -1.11 -17.21
C GLY A 417 -20.56 -0.46 -16.47
N LYS A 418 -20.58 -0.60 -15.14
CA LYS A 418 -21.56 0.05 -14.26
C LYS A 418 -21.08 1.44 -13.85
N ILE A 419 -22.01 2.39 -13.65
CA ILE A 419 -21.70 3.76 -13.18
C ILE A 419 -20.86 3.74 -11.90
N ARG A 420 -21.18 2.86 -10.96
CA ARG A 420 -20.42 2.70 -9.72
C ARG A 420 -18.95 2.34 -9.96
N GLU A 421 -18.67 1.47 -10.93
CA GLU A 421 -17.31 1.04 -11.30
C GLU A 421 -16.51 2.20 -11.86
N PHE A 422 -17.10 3.00 -12.76
CA PHE A 422 -16.47 4.21 -13.28
C PHE A 422 -16.19 5.24 -12.20
N PHE A 423 -17.15 5.47 -11.32
CA PHE A 423 -16.98 6.38 -10.19
C PHE A 423 -15.85 5.92 -9.24
N LEU A 424 -15.77 4.62 -8.96
CA LEU A 424 -14.71 4.04 -8.15
C LEU A 424 -13.32 4.28 -8.78
N LEU A 425 -13.18 4.07 -10.08
CA LEU A 425 -11.92 4.29 -10.80
C LEU A 425 -11.55 5.77 -10.85
N PHE A 426 -12.54 6.64 -11.06
CA PHE A 426 -12.34 8.10 -10.99
C PHE A 426 -11.80 8.52 -9.62
N LEU A 427 -12.35 8.00 -8.52
CA LEU A 427 -11.89 8.32 -7.18
C LEU A 427 -10.47 7.80 -6.86
N HIS A 428 -9.94 6.84 -7.59
CA HIS A 428 -8.53 6.45 -7.50
C HIS A 428 -7.63 7.37 -8.34
N TRP A 429 -8.04 7.69 -9.55
CA TRP A 429 -7.23 8.45 -10.50
C TRP A 429 -7.19 9.95 -10.18
N PHE A 430 -8.32 10.54 -9.77
CA PHE A 430 -8.45 11.97 -9.53
C PHE A 430 -7.50 12.50 -8.45
N PRO A 431 -7.45 11.92 -7.22
CA PRO A 431 -6.51 12.38 -6.20
C PRO A 431 -5.05 12.25 -6.63
N LEU A 432 -4.71 11.23 -7.41
CA LEU A 432 -3.36 10.95 -7.87
C LEU A 432 -2.81 12.08 -8.77
N ASN A 433 -3.65 12.65 -9.63
CA ASN A 433 -3.27 13.76 -10.49
C ASN A 433 -3.46 15.13 -9.82
N LEU A 434 -4.42 15.26 -8.93
CA LEU A 434 -4.69 16.51 -8.23
C LEU A 434 -3.60 16.84 -7.19
N LEU A 435 -3.05 15.84 -6.50
CA LEU A 435 -2.01 16.03 -5.50
C LEU A 435 -0.70 16.60 -6.05
N ILE A 436 -0.45 16.49 -7.35
CA ILE A 436 0.68 17.15 -8.01
C ILE A 436 0.62 18.67 -7.86
N LEU A 437 -0.57 19.25 -7.92
CA LEU A 437 -0.76 20.71 -7.76
C LEU A 437 -0.41 21.20 -6.35
N LYS A 438 -0.33 20.30 -5.39
CA LYS A 438 0.02 20.57 -3.98
C LYS A 438 1.17 19.67 -3.52
N SER A 439 2.20 19.55 -4.36
CA SER A 439 3.40 18.72 -4.10
C SER A 439 4.14 19.11 -2.83
N ASP A 440 4.01 20.36 -2.39
CA ASP A 440 4.65 20.89 -1.17
C ASP A 440 4.34 20.06 0.08
N ILE A 441 3.10 19.58 0.22
CA ILE A 441 2.70 18.71 1.34
C ILE A 441 3.52 17.41 1.38
N CYS A 442 3.96 16.94 0.23
CA CYS A 442 4.68 15.69 0.11
C CYS A 442 6.22 15.87 0.15
N LEU A 443 6.73 17.06 -0.19
CA LEU A 443 8.17 17.31 -0.35
C LEU A 443 8.79 18.12 0.80
N PHE A 444 8.05 19.04 1.43
CA PHE A 444 8.61 19.97 2.42
C PHE A 444 8.17 19.65 3.86
N TRP A 445 8.46 18.44 4.33
CA TRP A 445 8.12 18.03 5.70
C TRP A 445 9.33 17.71 6.60
N LEU A 446 10.54 17.75 6.05
CA LEU A 446 11.82 17.62 6.76
C LEU A 446 12.41 18.96 7.11
#